data_974b7efa67d8d44baf2b258d213fc41c
#
_entry.id   974b7efa67d8d44baf2b258d213fc41c
#
_cell.length_a   1.000
_cell.length_b   1.000
_cell.length_c   1.000
_cell.angle_alpha   90.00
_cell.angle_beta   90.00
_cell.angle_gamma   90.00
#
_symmetry.space_group_name_H-M   'P 1'
#
loop_
_entity.id
_entity.type
_entity.pdbx_description
1 polymer ?
#
loop_
_entity_poly.entity_id
_entity_poly.type
_entity_poly.pdbx_seq_one_letter_code
_entity_poly.pdbx_strand_id
1 'polypeptide(L)'
;MRLIDWGLAEFYHQGTEYNVRVASRYFKGPELLVDFQEYDYSLDMWSLGAMFASMIFRKEPFFHGNSNSDQLVKIAKVLGTEDLFDYLDKYEIELDAQYDDILGRFPKKNWHSFVNSENTRFVTNEAIDFLDKLLRYDHQVCYLTLGFEPLLTILQERLTAKEAMAHAFFAPVREAEQRARIAPGAASAS
;
A
#
# COMPACT_ATOMS: atom_id res chain seq x y z
N MET A 1 12.31 -16.00 7.48
CA MET A 1 12.10 -14.57 7.75
C MET A 1 11.49 -14.43 9.14
N ARG A 2 11.85 -13.40 9.93
CA ARG A 2 11.27 -13.11 11.27
C ARG A 2 10.88 -11.64 11.31
N LEU A 3 9.71 -11.34 11.89
CA LEU A 3 9.28 -9.98 12.21
C LEU A 3 9.94 -9.58 13.54
N ILE A 4 10.53 -8.40 13.59
CA ILE A 4 11.29 -7.87 14.74
C ILE A 4 10.88 -6.42 15.01
N ASP A 5 11.30 -5.89 16.16
CA ASP A 5 11.14 -4.48 16.55
C ASP A 5 9.66 -4.04 16.69
N TRP A 6 9.06 -4.44 17.79
CA TRP A 6 7.67 -4.09 18.12
C TRP A 6 7.53 -2.74 18.84
N GLY A 7 8.56 -1.90 18.82
CA GLY A 7 8.59 -0.62 19.53
C GLY A 7 7.54 0.41 19.09
N LEU A 8 7.00 0.27 17.87
CA LEU A 8 5.91 1.10 17.34
C LEU A 8 4.60 0.33 17.17
N ALA A 9 4.53 -0.91 17.66
CA ALA A 9 3.28 -1.68 17.61
C ALA A 9 2.27 -1.11 18.60
N GLU A 10 1.00 -1.03 18.17
CA GLU A 10 -0.10 -0.52 18.98
C GLU A 10 -1.32 -1.43 18.82
N PHE A 11 -2.19 -1.44 19.83
CA PHE A 11 -3.48 -2.12 19.76
C PHE A 11 -4.47 -1.27 18.96
N TYR A 12 -5.13 -1.90 17.97
CA TYR A 12 -6.14 -1.23 17.19
C TYR A 12 -7.51 -1.33 17.84
N HIS A 13 -8.17 -0.17 17.97
CA HIS A 13 -9.57 -0.04 18.38
C HIS A 13 -10.27 0.90 17.41
N GLN A 14 -11.38 0.44 16.83
CA GLN A 14 -12.14 1.24 15.87
C GLN A 14 -12.59 2.58 16.48
N GLY A 15 -12.49 3.68 15.71
CA GLY A 15 -12.85 5.03 16.14
C GLY A 15 -11.87 5.65 17.14
N THR A 16 -10.65 5.12 17.23
CA THR A 16 -9.59 5.70 18.06
C THR A 16 -8.64 6.50 17.18
N GLU A 17 -8.31 7.70 17.62
CA GLU A 17 -7.30 8.56 17.01
C GLU A 17 -5.90 8.12 17.43
N TYR A 18 -5.03 7.87 16.46
CA TYR A 18 -3.65 7.46 16.67
C TYR A 18 -2.66 8.54 16.28
N ASN A 19 -1.45 8.45 16.82
CA ASN A 19 -0.37 9.38 16.49
C ASN A 19 0.13 9.15 15.06
N VAL A 20 0.09 10.18 14.22
CA VAL A 20 0.58 10.13 12.82
C VAL A 20 2.10 10.28 12.72
N ARG A 21 2.81 10.61 13.82
CA ARG A 21 4.27 10.72 13.87
C ARG A 21 4.94 9.36 14.12
N VAL A 22 4.51 8.35 13.38
CA VAL A 22 5.00 6.98 13.42
C VAL A 22 5.60 6.60 12.07
N ALA A 23 6.24 5.44 11.98
CA ALA A 23 6.95 4.90 10.82
C ALA A 23 8.10 5.81 10.29
N SER A 24 9.00 5.21 9.53
CA SER A 24 10.01 5.96 8.78
C SER A 24 9.36 6.63 7.57
N ARG A 25 9.77 7.87 7.26
CA ARG A 25 9.14 8.74 6.24
C ARG A 25 8.80 8.03 4.93
N TYR A 26 9.71 7.23 4.41
CA TYR A 26 9.59 6.59 3.10
C TYR A 26 8.48 5.53 3.03
N PHE A 27 8.04 5.05 4.18
CA PHE A 27 7.00 4.02 4.34
C PHE A 27 5.69 4.55 4.92
N LYS A 28 5.63 5.86 5.24
CA LYS A 28 4.41 6.50 5.72
C LYS A 28 3.31 6.43 4.65
N GLY A 29 2.12 5.96 5.04
CA GLY A 29 0.94 6.03 4.19
C GLY A 29 0.45 7.47 4.01
N PRO A 30 -0.36 7.74 2.96
CA PRO A 30 -0.96 9.05 2.72
C PRO A 30 -1.69 9.57 3.96
N GLU A 31 -2.41 8.73 4.67
CA GLU A 31 -3.14 9.02 5.90
C GLU A 31 -2.26 9.71 6.95
N LEU A 32 -1.03 9.23 7.15
CA LEU A 32 -0.09 9.85 8.08
C LEU A 32 0.46 11.19 7.58
N LEU A 33 0.54 11.36 6.25
CA LEU A 33 1.09 12.57 5.63
C LEU A 33 0.08 13.71 5.55
N VAL A 34 -1.22 13.38 5.59
CA VAL A 34 -2.33 14.34 5.61
C VAL A 34 -2.96 14.49 7.00
N ASP A 35 -2.30 13.98 8.04
CA ASP A 35 -2.71 14.07 9.46
C ASP A 35 -4.06 13.39 9.76
N PHE A 36 -4.41 12.34 9.02
CA PHE A 36 -5.60 11.53 9.29
C PHE A 36 -5.32 10.52 10.39
N GLN A 37 -5.92 10.71 11.57
CA GLN A 37 -5.58 9.97 12.79
C GLN A 37 -6.35 8.65 12.96
N GLU A 38 -7.52 8.49 12.34
CA GLU A 38 -8.32 7.26 12.45
C GLU A 38 -7.88 6.18 11.44
N TYR A 39 -6.57 5.96 11.33
CA TYR A 39 -6.03 4.92 10.45
C TYR A 39 -6.08 3.53 11.11
N ASP A 40 -5.95 2.47 10.33
CA ASP A 40 -6.12 1.09 10.75
C ASP A 40 -5.00 0.17 10.21
N TYR A 41 -5.25 -1.14 10.19
CA TYR A 41 -4.34 -2.16 9.69
C TYR A 41 -3.88 -1.93 8.23
N SER A 42 -4.65 -1.19 7.44
CA SER A 42 -4.34 -0.90 6.04
C SER A 42 -3.09 -0.03 5.88
N LEU A 43 -2.68 0.70 6.93
CA LEU A 43 -1.41 1.42 6.97
C LEU A 43 -0.22 0.47 6.78
N ASP A 44 -0.23 -0.70 7.41
CA ASP A 44 0.82 -1.70 7.26
C ASP A 44 0.88 -2.23 5.82
N MET A 45 -0.27 -2.34 5.17
CA MET A 45 -0.35 -2.76 3.77
C MET A 45 0.24 -1.73 2.81
N TRP A 46 0.10 -0.42 3.10
CA TRP A 46 0.81 0.63 2.38
C TRP A 46 2.32 0.50 2.55
N SER A 47 2.79 0.37 3.79
CA SER A 47 4.22 0.23 4.10
C SER A 47 4.82 -0.99 3.40
N LEU A 48 4.08 -2.12 3.38
CA LEU A 48 4.44 -3.32 2.61
C LEU A 48 4.54 -2.99 1.11
N GLY A 49 3.58 -2.26 0.55
CA GLY A 49 3.58 -1.84 -0.85
C GLY A 49 4.79 -0.98 -1.21
N ALA A 50 5.16 -0.02 -0.35
CA ALA A 50 6.34 0.84 -0.55
C ALA A 50 7.65 0.02 -0.52
N MET A 51 7.77 -0.94 0.41
CA MET A 51 8.91 -1.87 0.45
C MET A 51 8.94 -2.77 -0.78
N PHE A 52 7.79 -3.31 -1.17
CA PHE A 52 7.68 -4.18 -2.34
C PHE A 52 8.07 -3.46 -3.64
N ALA A 53 7.61 -2.20 -3.82
CA ALA A 53 8.02 -1.37 -4.94
C ALA A 53 9.55 -1.18 -4.99
N SER A 54 10.17 -0.93 -3.82
CA SER A 54 11.63 -0.80 -3.73
C SER A 54 12.34 -2.07 -4.19
N MET A 55 11.84 -3.24 -3.81
CA MET A 55 12.42 -4.54 -4.15
C MET A 55 12.29 -4.85 -5.65
N ILE A 56 11.08 -4.74 -6.22
CA ILE A 56 10.85 -5.14 -7.61
C ILE A 56 11.45 -4.16 -8.62
N PHE A 57 11.45 -2.84 -8.30
CA PHE A 57 12.04 -1.82 -9.17
C PHE A 57 13.52 -1.54 -8.88
N ARG A 58 14.09 -2.16 -7.85
CA ARG A 58 15.49 -1.98 -7.43
C ARG A 58 15.84 -0.51 -7.17
N LYS A 59 14.92 0.19 -6.51
CA LYS A 59 15.04 1.60 -6.15
C LYS A 59 14.69 1.78 -4.68
N GLU A 60 15.67 2.00 -3.83
CA GLU A 60 15.51 2.09 -2.38
C GLU A 60 15.92 3.48 -1.84
N PRO A 61 14.98 4.20 -1.21
CA PRO A 61 13.55 3.92 -1.15
C PRO A 61 12.86 4.22 -2.48
N PHE A 62 11.71 3.62 -2.75
CA PHE A 62 10.95 3.90 -3.98
C PHE A 62 10.40 5.32 -3.98
N PHE A 63 9.72 5.71 -2.91
CA PHE A 63 9.29 7.09 -2.67
C PHE A 63 10.31 7.80 -1.78
N HIS A 64 11.06 8.75 -2.32
CA HIS A 64 12.14 9.44 -1.63
C HIS A 64 11.82 10.92 -1.44
N GLY A 65 11.09 11.26 -0.39
CA GLY A 65 10.80 12.64 0.03
C GLY A 65 11.83 13.18 1.01
N ASN A 66 12.14 14.46 0.91
CA ASN A 66 13.06 15.16 1.82
C ASN A 66 12.35 15.66 3.10
N SER A 67 11.03 15.84 3.03
CA SER A 67 10.12 16.19 4.14
C SER A 67 8.85 15.36 4.04
N ASN A 68 7.94 15.44 5.02
CA ASN A 68 6.65 14.77 4.94
C ASN A 68 5.81 15.34 3.78
N SER A 69 5.82 16.65 3.57
CA SER A 69 5.13 17.26 2.44
C SER A 69 5.73 16.84 1.09
N ASP A 70 7.06 16.82 0.95
CA ASP A 70 7.72 16.32 -0.26
C ASP A 70 7.45 14.82 -0.46
N GLN A 71 7.30 14.03 0.63
CA GLN A 71 6.93 12.62 0.54
C GLN A 71 5.57 12.44 -0.14
N LEU A 72 4.54 13.21 0.26
CA LEU A 72 3.22 13.18 -0.39
C LEU A 72 3.32 13.59 -1.86
N VAL A 73 4.11 14.62 -2.18
CA VAL A 73 4.36 15.04 -3.57
C VAL A 73 5.03 13.93 -4.39
N LYS A 74 5.99 13.19 -3.82
CA LYS A 74 6.63 12.04 -4.50
C LYS A 74 5.63 10.92 -4.78
N ILE A 75 4.71 10.66 -3.84
CA ILE A 75 3.62 9.71 -4.02
C ILE A 75 2.69 10.20 -5.15
N ALA A 76 2.26 11.46 -5.09
CA ALA A 76 1.34 12.06 -6.07
C ALA A 76 1.93 12.07 -7.49
N LYS A 77 3.24 12.23 -7.63
CA LYS A 77 3.94 12.13 -8.94
C LYS A 77 3.90 10.73 -9.55
N VAL A 78 3.54 9.70 -8.80
CA VAL A 78 3.43 8.32 -9.26
C VAL A 78 1.97 7.90 -9.38
N LEU A 79 1.19 8.07 -8.32
CA LEU A 79 -0.20 7.61 -8.26
C LEU A 79 -1.19 8.60 -8.89
N GLY A 80 -0.76 9.83 -9.19
CA GLY A 80 -1.62 10.90 -9.68
C GLY A 80 -2.24 11.72 -8.55
N THR A 81 -2.71 12.91 -8.90
CA THR A 81 -3.36 13.83 -7.96
C THR A 81 -4.88 13.74 -8.00
N GLU A 82 -5.48 13.16 -9.04
CA GLU A 82 -6.93 12.97 -9.11
C GLU A 82 -7.41 12.07 -7.97
N ASP A 83 -6.88 10.85 -7.91
CA ASP A 83 -7.20 9.89 -6.82
C ASP A 83 -6.85 10.45 -5.42
N LEU A 84 -5.85 11.35 -5.31
CA LEU A 84 -5.53 12.01 -4.05
C LEU A 84 -6.61 13.00 -3.64
N PHE A 85 -7.09 13.85 -4.56
CA PHE A 85 -8.15 14.80 -4.26
C PHE A 85 -9.47 14.10 -3.93
N ASP A 86 -9.82 13.04 -4.65
CA ASP A 86 -10.99 12.21 -4.33
C ASP A 86 -10.90 11.63 -2.91
N TYR A 87 -9.70 11.20 -2.51
CA TYR A 87 -9.42 10.72 -1.14
C TYR A 87 -9.60 11.83 -0.10
N LEU A 88 -9.06 13.01 -0.34
CA LEU A 88 -9.17 14.17 0.57
C LEU A 88 -10.64 14.62 0.71
N ASP A 89 -11.36 14.70 -0.39
CA ASP A 89 -12.78 15.06 -0.41
C ASP A 89 -13.65 14.03 0.33
N LYS A 90 -13.37 12.72 0.14
CA LYS A 90 -14.09 11.63 0.81
C LYS A 90 -14.01 11.72 2.33
N TYR A 91 -12.85 12.08 2.87
CA TYR A 91 -12.60 12.14 4.31
C TYR A 91 -12.65 13.56 4.88
N GLU A 92 -13.09 14.54 4.08
CA GLU A 92 -13.19 15.95 4.46
C GLU A 92 -11.85 16.50 5.02
N ILE A 93 -10.72 16.10 4.41
CA ILE A 93 -9.38 16.48 4.83
C ILE A 93 -8.96 17.78 4.13
N GLU A 94 -8.69 18.82 4.91
CA GLU A 94 -8.08 20.04 4.40
C GLU A 94 -6.56 19.93 4.49
N LEU A 95 -5.88 20.10 3.35
CA LEU A 95 -4.41 20.14 3.33
C LEU A 95 -3.89 21.46 3.90
N ASP A 96 -2.76 21.40 4.60
CA ASP A 96 -2.03 22.57 5.03
C ASP A 96 -1.65 23.46 3.84
N ALA A 97 -1.71 24.79 4.00
CA ALA A 97 -1.38 25.77 2.95
C ALA A 97 0.01 25.58 2.33
N GLN A 98 0.95 24.90 3.01
CA GLN A 98 2.24 24.55 2.44
C GLN A 98 2.15 23.68 1.18
N TYR A 99 1.03 22.98 0.97
CA TYR A 99 0.84 22.12 -0.22
C TYR A 99 0.41 22.91 -1.46
N ASP A 100 -0.15 24.12 -1.32
CA ASP A 100 -0.63 24.95 -2.43
C ASP A 100 0.48 25.24 -3.45
N ASP A 101 1.70 25.46 -2.96
CA ASP A 101 2.85 25.81 -3.81
C ASP A 101 3.60 24.58 -4.35
N ILE A 102 3.45 23.39 -3.73
CA ILE A 102 4.28 22.21 -4.04
C ILE A 102 3.52 21.04 -4.65
N LEU A 103 2.20 20.95 -4.40
CA LEU A 103 1.35 19.91 -4.94
C LEU A 103 0.77 20.34 -6.30
N GLY A 104 1.49 20.01 -7.37
CA GLY A 104 1.00 20.23 -8.74
C GLY A 104 -0.09 19.22 -9.14
N ARG A 105 -0.57 19.33 -10.39
CA ARG A 105 -1.43 18.31 -10.99
C ARG A 105 -0.59 17.30 -11.75
N PHE A 106 -0.62 16.04 -11.31
CA PHE A 106 0.17 14.96 -11.88
C PHE A 106 -0.76 13.84 -12.35
N PRO A 107 -0.60 13.33 -13.59
CA PRO A 107 -1.30 12.13 -14.03
C PRO A 107 -0.74 10.88 -13.33
N LYS A 108 -1.58 9.87 -13.13
CA LYS A 108 -1.16 8.53 -12.67
C LYS A 108 -0.16 7.94 -13.67
N LYS A 109 0.97 7.47 -13.18
CA LYS A 109 1.98 6.79 -14.01
C LYS A 109 1.64 5.32 -14.17
N ASN A 110 1.92 4.81 -15.37
CA ASN A 110 1.90 3.37 -15.57
C ASN A 110 3.10 2.74 -14.87
N TRP A 111 2.87 1.70 -14.08
CA TRP A 111 3.91 0.96 -13.36
C TRP A 111 5.02 0.43 -14.29
N HIS A 112 4.68 0.05 -15.51
CA HIS A 112 5.66 -0.41 -16.50
C HIS A 112 6.68 0.66 -16.89
N SER A 113 6.40 1.96 -16.65
CA SER A 113 7.37 3.04 -16.90
C SER A 113 8.60 2.99 -15.97
N PHE A 114 8.53 2.21 -14.89
CA PHE A 114 9.65 2.00 -13.97
C PHE A 114 10.48 0.75 -14.30
N VAL A 115 10.07 -0.02 -15.32
CA VAL A 115 10.78 -1.24 -15.74
C VAL A 115 11.99 -0.88 -16.60
N ASN A 116 13.13 -1.52 -16.31
CA ASN A 116 14.38 -1.38 -17.05
C ASN A 116 15.12 -2.72 -17.11
N SER A 117 16.29 -2.75 -17.74
CA SER A 117 17.12 -3.97 -17.92
C SER A 117 17.57 -4.61 -16.59
N GLU A 118 17.67 -3.86 -15.52
CA GLU A 118 18.17 -4.36 -14.23
C GLU A 118 17.07 -5.01 -13.39
N ASN A 119 15.82 -4.56 -13.58
CA ASN A 119 14.69 -4.99 -12.74
C ASN A 119 13.65 -5.86 -13.48
N THR A 120 13.67 -5.92 -14.79
CA THR A 120 12.64 -6.62 -15.61
C THR A 120 12.37 -8.06 -15.15
N ARG A 121 13.39 -8.77 -14.66
CA ARG A 121 13.25 -10.15 -14.15
C ARG A 121 12.40 -10.29 -12.89
N PHE A 122 12.17 -9.20 -12.15
CA PHE A 122 11.38 -9.17 -10.91
C PHE A 122 9.97 -8.63 -11.14
N VAL A 123 9.72 -8.00 -12.30
CA VAL A 123 8.48 -7.29 -12.59
C VAL A 123 7.61 -8.15 -13.48
N THR A 124 6.79 -9.03 -12.86
CA THR A 124 5.75 -9.80 -13.56
C THR A 124 4.42 -9.05 -13.54
N ASN A 125 3.45 -9.49 -14.37
CA ASN A 125 2.11 -8.91 -14.36
C ASN A 125 1.43 -9.07 -12.99
N GLU A 126 1.63 -10.22 -12.33
CA GLU A 126 1.10 -10.48 -10.98
C GLU A 126 1.77 -9.58 -9.93
N ALA A 127 3.07 -9.28 -10.09
CA ALA A 127 3.76 -8.35 -9.20
C ALA A 127 3.24 -6.92 -9.35
N ILE A 128 2.97 -6.47 -10.58
CA ILE A 128 2.38 -5.16 -10.85
C ILE A 128 0.95 -5.09 -10.30
N ASP A 129 0.12 -6.10 -10.54
CA ASP A 129 -1.26 -6.15 -10.04
C ASP A 129 -1.29 -6.14 -8.51
N PHE A 130 -0.41 -6.90 -7.87
CA PHE A 130 -0.26 -6.91 -6.42
C PHE A 130 0.16 -5.53 -5.88
N LEU A 131 1.16 -4.91 -6.51
CA LEU A 131 1.63 -3.58 -6.12
C LEU A 131 0.54 -2.52 -6.27
N ASP A 132 -0.17 -2.50 -7.40
CA ASP A 132 -1.25 -1.53 -7.65
C ASP A 132 -2.38 -1.63 -6.63
N LYS A 133 -2.65 -2.83 -6.12
CA LYS A 133 -3.65 -3.09 -5.08
C LYS A 133 -3.19 -2.73 -3.67
N LEU A 134 -1.88 -2.64 -3.42
CA LEU A 134 -1.32 -2.20 -2.14
C LEU A 134 -1.18 -0.68 -2.07
N LEU A 135 -0.72 -0.04 -3.14
CA LEU A 135 -0.43 1.40 -3.18
C LEU A 135 -1.64 2.19 -3.69
N ARG A 136 -2.63 2.37 -2.85
CA ARG A 136 -3.82 3.18 -3.08
C ARG A 136 -3.98 4.20 -1.97
N TYR A 137 -4.48 5.40 -2.30
CA TYR A 137 -4.71 6.44 -1.30
C TYR A 137 -5.77 5.99 -0.30
N ASP A 138 -6.92 5.55 -0.83
CA ASP A 138 -8.03 5.14 0.01
C ASP A 138 -7.72 3.83 0.74
N HIS A 139 -7.92 3.85 2.04
CA HIS A 139 -7.63 2.76 2.95
C HIS A 139 -8.89 2.01 3.40
N GLN A 140 -10.11 2.53 3.10
CA GLN A 140 -11.37 1.94 3.54
C GLN A 140 -12.38 1.72 2.41
N VAL A 141 -13.18 0.65 2.54
CA VAL A 141 -14.35 0.38 1.69
C VAL A 141 -15.40 1.47 1.87
N CYS A 142 -15.78 2.15 0.80
CA CYS A 142 -17.02 2.89 0.78
C CYS A 142 -18.10 2.05 0.09
N TYR A 143 -19.05 1.51 0.86
CA TYR A 143 -20.29 0.99 0.32
C TYR A 143 -21.22 2.15 -0.01
N LEU A 144 -21.19 2.63 -1.24
CA LEU A 144 -22.24 3.53 -1.73
C LEU A 144 -23.52 2.71 -1.93
N THR A 145 -24.38 2.70 -0.93
CA THR A 145 -25.76 2.22 -1.06
C THR A 145 -26.58 3.29 -1.76
N LEU A 146 -26.62 3.28 -3.08
CA LEU A 146 -27.61 3.99 -3.86
C LEU A 146 -28.84 3.08 -3.99
N GLY A 147 -29.79 3.21 -3.06
CA GLY A 147 -31.15 2.65 -3.09
C GLY A 147 -31.28 1.23 -3.68
N PHE A 148 -31.91 0.32 -2.97
CA PHE A 148 -32.43 -1.01 -3.33
C PHE A 148 -31.60 -2.03 -4.13
N GLU A 149 -30.51 -1.64 -4.81
CA GLU A 149 -29.56 -2.57 -5.43
C GLU A 149 -28.13 -2.13 -5.04
N PRO A 150 -27.26 -3.05 -4.57
CA PRO A 150 -25.84 -2.72 -4.36
C PRO A 150 -25.20 -2.61 -5.74
N LEU A 151 -25.22 -1.41 -6.34
CA LEU A 151 -24.31 -1.11 -7.43
C LEU A 151 -22.91 -1.06 -6.80
N LEU A 152 -22.22 -2.19 -6.90
CA LEU A 152 -20.87 -2.41 -6.40
C LEU A 152 -19.88 -1.55 -7.24
N THR A 153 -19.92 -0.25 -7.03
CA THR A 153 -18.78 0.57 -7.41
C THR A 153 -17.74 0.31 -6.32
N ILE A 154 -16.94 -0.73 -6.57
CA ILE A 154 -15.76 -1.04 -5.76
C ILE A 154 -14.80 0.12 -5.95
N LEU A 155 -14.93 1.16 -5.14
CA LEU A 155 -13.84 2.09 -4.91
C LEU A 155 -12.71 1.25 -4.32
N GLN A 156 -11.60 1.25 -5.00
CA GLN A 156 -10.54 0.25 -4.92
C GLN A 156 -9.73 0.46 -3.65
N GLU A 157 -10.03 -0.34 -2.63
CA GLU A 157 -9.29 -0.40 -1.39
C GLU A 157 -7.92 -1.04 -1.53
N ARG A 158 -7.09 -0.79 -0.52
CA ARG A 158 -5.87 -1.60 -0.32
C ARG A 158 -6.27 -3.02 0.04
N LEU A 159 -5.48 -3.99 -0.42
CA LEU A 159 -5.64 -5.37 0.00
C LEU A 159 -5.50 -5.51 1.50
N THR A 160 -6.37 -6.29 2.11
CA THR A 160 -6.15 -6.81 3.47
C THR A 160 -5.00 -7.82 3.46
N ALA A 161 -4.41 -8.09 4.63
CA ALA A 161 -3.34 -9.10 4.73
C ALA A 161 -3.81 -10.49 4.26
N LYS A 162 -5.08 -10.85 4.51
CA LYS A 162 -5.67 -12.11 4.07
C LYS A 162 -5.78 -12.20 2.55
N GLU A 163 -6.25 -11.15 1.91
CA GLU A 163 -6.37 -11.06 0.45
C GLU A 163 -4.98 -11.03 -0.21
N ALA A 164 -4.03 -10.28 0.38
CA ALA A 164 -2.65 -10.24 -0.06
C ALA A 164 -2.02 -11.64 -0.07
N MET A 165 -2.18 -12.44 0.99
CA MET A 165 -1.71 -13.83 1.04
C MET A 165 -2.39 -14.74 0.01
N ALA A 166 -3.64 -14.45 -0.35
CA ALA A 166 -4.38 -15.20 -1.37
C ALA A 166 -4.07 -14.76 -2.80
N HIS A 167 -3.39 -13.62 -2.99
CA HIS A 167 -3.13 -13.03 -4.31
C HIS A 167 -2.35 -13.97 -5.24
N ALA A 168 -2.58 -13.83 -6.56
CA ALA A 168 -1.95 -14.67 -7.59
C ALA A 168 -0.42 -14.61 -7.55
N PHE A 169 0.16 -13.48 -7.15
CA PHE A 169 1.61 -13.33 -6.97
C PHE A 169 2.22 -14.41 -6.07
N PHE A 170 1.50 -14.87 -5.05
CA PHE A 170 1.95 -15.90 -4.12
C PHE A 170 1.51 -17.33 -4.51
N ALA A 171 0.84 -17.53 -5.64
CA ALA A 171 0.41 -18.87 -6.07
C ALA A 171 1.56 -19.90 -6.11
N PRO A 172 2.76 -19.58 -6.66
CA PRO A 172 3.86 -20.53 -6.68
C PRO A 172 4.33 -20.97 -5.29
N VAL A 173 4.28 -20.07 -4.31
CA VAL A 173 4.67 -20.37 -2.90
C VAL A 173 3.66 -21.29 -2.26
N ARG A 174 2.36 -21.00 -2.41
CA ARG A 174 1.28 -21.85 -1.87
C ARG A 174 1.28 -23.25 -2.47
N GLU A 175 1.52 -23.37 -3.77
CA GLU A 175 1.63 -24.66 -4.44
C GLU A 175 2.85 -25.47 -3.97
N ALA A 176 4.00 -24.79 -3.75
CA ALA A 176 5.19 -25.43 -3.23
C ALA A 176 4.97 -25.96 -1.79
N GLU A 177 4.32 -25.17 -0.93
CA GLU A 177 3.96 -25.61 0.44
C GLU A 177 2.99 -26.79 0.43
N GLN A 178 1.99 -26.76 -0.46
CA GLN A 178 1.03 -27.85 -0.58
C GLN A 178 1.71 -29.15 -1.04
N ARG A 179 2.61 -29.08 -2.02
CA ARG A 179 3.40 -30.23 -2.46
C ARG A 179 4.27 -30.78 -1.32
N ALA A 180 4.92 -29.91 -0.53
CA ALA A 180 5.75 -30.33 0.58
C ALA A 180 4.94 -31.03 1.70
N ARG A 181 3.67 -30.63 1.92
CA ARG A 181 2.78 -31.29 2.89
C ARG A 181 2.25 -32.64 2.42
N ILE A 182 2.12 -32.84 1.10
CA ILE A 182 1.59 -34.08 0.50
C ILE A 182 2.69 -35.12 0.29
N ALA A 183 3.97 -34.73 0.21
CA ALA A 183 5.08 -35.65 0.04
C ALA A 183 5.26 -36.52 1.31
N PRO A 184 4.99 -37.85 1.27
CA PRO A 184 5.14 -38.70 2.44
C PRO A 184 6.64 -38.98 2.65
N GLY A 185 7.21 -38.55 3.78
CA GLY A 185 8.48 -39.05 4.25
C GLY A 185 9.59 -38.06 4.59
N ALA A 186 9.32 -37.06 5.42
CA ALA A 186 10.38 -36.30 6.09
C ALA A 186 10.09 -36.13 7.60
N ALA A 187 9.50 -37.11 8.22
CA ALA A 187 9.34 -37.14 9.67
C ALA A 187 9.69 -38.56 10.17
N SER A 188 10.99 -38.86 10.32
CA SER A 188 11.55 -39.72 11.35
C SER A 188 13.00 -40.10 11.01
N ALA A 189 13.94 -39.30 11.41
CA ALA A 189 15.28 -39.75 11.73
C ALA A 189 15.80 -38.87 12.87
N SER A 190 15.66 -39.46 14.08
CA SER A 190 16.38 -39.18 15.34
C SER A 190 16.59 -37.74 15.76
#